data_c085877d20e7f82f1a14d74a2f8fdad7
#
_entry.id   c085877d20e7f82f1a14d74a2f8fdad7
#
_cell.length_a   1.000
_cell.length_b   1.000
_cell.length_c   1.000
_cell.angle_alpha   90.00
_cell.angle_beta   90.00
_cell.angle_gamma   90.00
#
_symmetry.space_group_name_H-M   'P 1'
#
loop_
_entity.id
_entity.type
_entity.pdbx_description
1 polymer ?
#
loop_
_entity_poly.entity_id
_entity_poly.type
_entity_poly.pdbx_seq_one_letter_code
_entity_poly.pdbx_strand_id
1 'polypeptide(L)'
;MNPLKAGDIAPKFSLPDQDGEQVNLTDFQGQRVLVYFYPKAMTPGCTVQACGLRDNMDELKKAGVDVLGISTDKPEKLSRFAEKELLNFTLLSDEDHQVCEQFGVWGEKSFMGKTYDGIHRISFLIDADGKIEHVFDDFKTSNHHDVVLSWLKEHA
;
A
#
# COMPACT_ATOMS: atom_id res chain seq x y z
N MET A 1 -0.74 18.52 1.41
CA MET A 1 -0.96 17.08 1.61
C MET A 1 -1.38 16.83 3.05
N ASN A 2 -2.48 16.15 3.23
CA ASN A 2 -3.04 15.84 4.56
C ASN A 2 -3.36 14.35 4.68
N PRO A 3 -2.37 13.51 5.02
CA PRO A 3 -2.63 12.09 5.18
C PRO A 3 -3.71 11.80 6.22
N LEU A 4 -4.51 10.79 5.97
CA LEU A 4 -5.49 10.31 6.94
C LEU A 4 -4.78 9.83 8.21
N LYS A 5 -5.50 9.81 9.30
CA LYS A 5 -4.96 9.50 10.63
C LYS A 5 -5.67 8.29 11.23
N ALA A 6 -5.04 7.70 12.23
CA ALA A 6 -5.67 6.64 13.02
C ALA A 6 -7.01 7.15 13.57
N GLY A 7 -8.04 6.35 13.44
CA GLY A 7 -9.42 6.69 13.82
C GLY A 7 -10.28 7.20 12.66
N ASP A 8 -9.67 7.65 11.57
CA ASP A 8 -10.44 8.07 10.40
C ASP A 8 -11.06 6.86 9.70
N ILE A 9 -12.21 7.06 9.07
CA ILE A 9 -12.83 6.03 8.24
C ILE A 9 -12.07 5.96 6.92
N ALA A 10 -11.60 4.78 6.54
CA ALA A 10 -10.90 4.60 5.27
C ALA A 10 -11.87 4.79 4.10
N PRO A 11 -11.47 5.52 3.04
CA PRO A 11 -12.29 5.65 1.84
C PRO A 11 -12.61 4.28 1.23
N LYS A 12 -13.86 4.07 0.85
CA LYS A 12 -14.31 2.82 0.21
C LYS A 12 -13.94 2.88 -1.27
N PHE A 13 -12.74 2.49 -1.58
CA PHE A 13 -12.25 2.53 -2.96
C PHE A 13 -12.60 1.25 -3.74
N SER A 14 -12.54 1.38 -5.05
CA SER A 14 -12.66 0.26 -5.99
C SER A 14 -11.65 0.51 -7.11
N LEU A 15 -10.68 -0.39 -7.25
CA LEU A 15 -9.58 -0.25 -8.21
C LEU A 15 -9.33 -1.57 -8.93
N PRO A 16 -8.87 -1.53 -10.19
CA PRO A 16 -8.46 -2.76 -10.87
C PRO A 16 -7.14 -3.29 -10.30
N ASP A 17 -7.03 -4.61 -10.20
CA ASP A 17 -5.79 -5.26 -9.80
C ASP A 17 -4.87 -5.51 -11.01
N GLN A 18 -3.79 -6.26 -10.81
CA GLN A 18 -2.81 -6.57 -11.85
C GLN A 18 -3.39 -7.43 -12.99
N ASP A 19 -4.52 -8.07 -12.77
CA ASP A 19 -5.21 -8.87 -13.79
C ASP A 19 -6.39 -8.11 -14.42
N GLY A 20 -6.58 -6.86 -14.04
CA GLY A 20 -7.68 -6.02 -14.51
C GLY A 20 -9.00 -6.28 -13.82
N GLU A 21 -9.03 -7.09 -12.78
CA GLU A 21 -10.24 -7.38 -12.02
C GLU A 21 -10.46 -6.34 -10.93
N GLN A 22 -11.70 -5.92 -10.75
CA GLN A 22 -12.07 -4.89 -9.79
C GLN A 22 -11.98 -5.42 -8.36
N VAL A 23 -11.26 -4.68 -7.51
CA VAL A 23 -11.11 -4.99 -6.08
C VAL A 23 -11.67 -3.84 -5.26
N ASN A 24 -12.53 -4.14 -4.32
CA ASN A 24 -13.17 -3.17 -3.44
C ASN A 24 -12.60 -3.28 -2.02
N LEU A 25 -12.40 -2.16 -1.35
CA LEU A 25 -11.98 -2.22 0.06
C LEU A 25 -12.99 -3.00 0.90
N THR A 26 -14.28 -2.89 0.59
CA THR A 26 -15.35 -3.62 1.30
C THR A 26 -15.23 -5.14 1.20
N ASP A 27 -14.47 -5.66 0.23
CA ASP A 27 -14.20 -7.10 0.12
C ASP A 27 -13.40 -7.64 1.31
N PHE A 28 -12.76 -6.75 2.06
CA PHE A 28 -11.92 -7.08 3.21
C PHE A 28 -12.59 -6.81 4.56
N GLN A 29 -13.88 -6.52 4.57
CA GLN A 29 -14.64 -6.32 5.80
C GLN A 29 -14.51 -7.55 6.71
N GLY A 30 -14.30 -7.32 8.00
CA GLY A 30 -14.14 -8.38 8.98
C GLY A 30 -12.69 -8.82 9.18
N GLN A 31 -11.74 -8.24 8.44
CA GLN A 31 -10.33 -8.56 8.62
C GLN A 31 -9.47 -7.29 8.46
N ARG A 32 -8.24 -7.36 8.97
CA ARG A 32 -7.29 -6.25 8.82
C ARG A 32 -6.69 -6.27 7.43
N VAL A 33 -6.43 -5.09 6.87
CA VAL A 33 -5.73 -4.95 5.59
C VAL A 33 -4.69 -3.85 5.69
N LEU A 34 -3.48 -4.14 5.23
CA LEU A 34 -2.42 -3.16 5.08
C LEU A 34 -2.50 -2.60 3.66
N VAL A 35 -2.81 -1.33 3.53
CA VAL A 35 -2.81 -0.62 2.24
C VAL A 35 -1.55 0.22 2.21
N TYR A 36 -0.60 -0.12 1.33
CA TYR A 36 0.63 0.66 1.22
C TYR A 36 0.70 1.35 -0.15
N PHE A 37 1.10 2.62 -0.11
CA PHE A 37 1.24 3.43 -1.31
C PHE A 37 2.72 3.53 -1.67
N TYR A 38 3.04 3.30 -2.94
CA TYR A 38 4.40 3.37 -3.45
C TYR A 38 4.43 4.11 -4.79
N PRO A 39 5.51 4.88 -5.07
CA PRO A 39 5.49 5.80 -6.22
C PRO A 39 5.46 5.13 -7.58
N LYS A 40 6.23 4.06 -7.79
CA LYS A 40 6.36 3.49 -9.14
C LYS A 40 6.88 2.06 -9.12
N ALA A 41 6.13 1.16 -9.73
CA ALA A 41 6.51 -0.25 -9.88
C ALA A 41 7.83 -0.37 -10.65
N MET A 42 8.59 -1.43 -10.33
CA MET A 42 9.84 -1.80 -11.00
C MET A 42 11.00 -0.82 -10.79
N THR A 43 10.88 0.11 -9.84
CA THR A 43 12.01 0.92 -9.39
C THR A 43 12.73 0.21 -8.24
N PRO A 44 14.02 0.49 -7.98
CA PRO A 44 14.78 -0.24 -6.96
C PRO A 44 14.17 -0.21 -5.57
N GLY A 45 13.76 0.99 -5.09
CA GLY A 45 13.16 1.12 -3.76
C GLY A 45 11.83 0.40 -3.62
N CYS A 46 10.95 0.54 -4.62
CA CYS A 46 9.65 -0.14 -4.60
C CYS A 46 9.81 -1.66 -4.71
N THR A 47 10.79 -2.13 -5.45
CA THR A 47 11.10 -3.56 -5.56
C THR A 47 11.55 -4.11 -4.21
N VAL A 48 12.47 -3.43 -3.52
CA VAL A 48 12.94 -3.83 -2.19
C VAL A 48 11.78 -3.91 -1.20
N GLN A 49 10.92 -2.90 -1.19
CA GLN A 49 9.77 -2.85 -0.30
C GLN A 49 8.80 -4.01 -0.55
N ALA A 50 8.46 -4.25 -1.82
CA ALA A 50 7.54 -5.31 -2.21
C ALA A 50 8.11 -6.70 -1.88
N CYS A 51 9.39 -6.94 -2.14
CA CYS A 51 10.04 -8.21 -1.84
C CYS A 51 10.10 -8.48 -0.33
N GLY A 52 10.30 -7.45 0.49
CA GLY A 52 10.25 -7.58 1.94
C GLY A 52 8.87 -8.03 2.43
N LEU A 53 7.80 -7.47 1.88
CA LEU A 53 6.44 -7.89 2.19
C LEU A 53 6.17 -9.32 1.69
N ARG A 54 6.58 -9.62 0.46
CA ARG A 54 6.44 -10.96 -0.13
C ARG A 54 7.04 -12.03 0.79
N ASP A 55 8.26 -11.81 1.25
CA ASP A 55 9.00 -12.78 2.06
C ASP A 55 8.40 -12.95 3.46
N ASN A 56 7.55 -12.04 3.89
CA ASN A 56 6.93 -12.04 5.22
C ASN A 56 5.41 -12.20 5.19
N MET A 57 4.85 -12.60 4.05
CA MET A 57 3.38 -12.76 3.93
C MET A 57 2.82 -13.81 4.88
N ASP A 58 3.55 -14.88 5.18
CA ASP A 58 3.10 -15.90 6.12
C ASP A 58 2.89 -15.29 7.52
N GLU A 59 3.81 -14.45 7.96
CA GLU A 59 3.72 -13.76 9.25
C GLU A 59 2.52 -12.78 9.27
N LEU A 60 2.33 -12.06 8.17
CA LEU A 60 1.21 -11.12 8.03
C LEU A 60 -0.13 -11.84 8.05
N LYS A 61 -0.23 -12.96 7.34
CA LYS A 61 -1.45 -13.78 7.33
C LYS A 61 -1.77 -14.37 8.72
N LYS A 62 -0.75 -14.79 9.45
CA LYS A 62 -0.91 -15.27 10.83
C LYS A 62 -1.46 -14.18 11.74
N ALA A 63 -1.13 -12.92 11.47
CA ALA A 63 -1.66 -11.78 12.19
C ALA A 63 -3.04 -11.33 11.68
N GLY A 64 -3.61 -12.03 10.70
CA GLY A 64 -4.91 -11.71 10.12
C GLY A 64 -4.89 -10.51 9.20
N VAL A 65 -3.75 -10.22 8.56
CA VAL A 65 -3.55 -9.04 7.73
C VAL A 65 -3.38 -9.41 6.26
N ASP A 66 -4.23 -8.87 5.40
CA ASP A 66 -4.04 -8.89 3.95
C ASP A 66 -3.24 -7.65 3.52
N VAL A 67 -2.63 -7.70 2.35
CA VAL A 67 -1.80 -6.60 1.81
C VAL A 67 -2.30 -6.17 0.45
N LEU A 68 -2.49 -4.86 0.30
CA LEU A 68 -2.82 -4.22 -0.98
C LEU A 68 -1.77 -3.14 -1.25
N GLY A 69 -1.08 -3.23 -2.39
CA GLY A 69 -0.14 -2.19 -2.81
C GLY A 69 -0.78 -1.31 -3.88
N ILE A 70 -0.75 0.00 -3.70
CA ILE A 70 -1.38 0.96 -4.62
C ILE A 70 -0.35 1.89 -5.23
N SER A 71 -0.37 2.00 -6.55
CA SER A 71 0.41 3.00 -7.31
C SER A 71 -0.43 3.54 -8.46
N THR A 72 0.11 4.51 -9.19
CA THR A 72 -0.54 5.06 -10.38
C THR A 72 -0.18 4.31 -11.65
N ASP A 73 0.55 3.20 -11.55
CA ASP A 73 0.91 2.38 -12.70
C ASP A 73 -0.31 1.67 -13.28
N LYS A 74 -0.25 1.39 -14.58
CA LYS A 74 -1.31 0.65 -15.28
C LYS A 74 -1.32 -0.83 -14.87
N PRO A 75 -2.47 -1.52 -14.95
CA PRO A 75 -2.54 -2.95 -14.61
C PRO A 75 -1.50 -3.82 -15.31
N GLU A 76 -1.21 -3.56 -16.57
CA GLU A 76 -0.22 -4.33 -17.35
C GLU A 76 1.18 -4.23 -16.74
N LYS A 77 1.56 -3.06 -16.23
CA LYS A 77 2.85 -2.87 -15.57
C LYS A 77 2.87 -3.56 -14.20
N LEU A 78 1.76 -3.50 -13.48
CA LEU A 78 1.61 -4.19 -12.20
C LEU A 78 1.70 -5.70 -12.37
N SER A 79 1.12 -6.23 -13.46
CA SER A 79 1.21 -7.65 -13.80
C SER A 79 2.67 -8.07 -14.03
N ARG A 80 3.43 -7.28 -14.77
CA ARG A 80 4.86 -7.54 -15.02
C ARG A 80 5.67 -7.49 -13.73
N PHE A 81 5.37 -6.52 -12.86
CA PHE A 81 6.04 -6.38 -11.59
C PHE A 81 5.77 -7.59 -10.68
N ALA A 82 4.50 -7.98 -10.54
CA ALA A 82 4.10 -9.12 -9.74
C ALA A 82 4.73 -10.42 -10.24
N GLU A 83 4.78 -10.61 -11.56
CA GLU A 83 5.38 -11.80 -12.18
C GLU A 83 6.89 -11.83 -12.00
N LYS A 84 7.56 -10.72 -12.29
CA LYS A 84 9.02 -10.62 -12.20
C LYS A 84 9.52 -10.85 -10.77
N GLU A 85 8.85 -10.32 -9.77
CA GLU A 85 9.27 -10.42 -8.37
C GLU A 85 8.52 -11.51 -7.61
N LEU A 86 7.70 -12.31 -8.28
CA LEU A 86 6.93 -13.40 -7.66
C LEU A 86 6.12 -12.91 -6.45
N LEU A 87 5.46 -11.77 -6.60
CA LEU A 87 4.67 -11.19 -5.52
C LEU A 87 3.45 -12.06 -5.22
N ASN A 88 3.16 -12.24 -3.96
CA ASN A 88 2.08 -13.10 -3.46
C ASN A 88 0.98 -12.30 -2.75
N PHE A 89 0.82 -11.04 -3.12
CA PHE A 89 -0.23 -10.17 -2.65
C PHE A 89 -0.74 -9.30 -3.81
N THR A 90 -1.86 -8.65 -3.61
CA THR A 90 -2.54 -7.88 -4.67
C THR A 90 -1.95 -6.49 -4.86
N LEU A 91 -1.75 -6.12 -6.12
CA LEU A 91 -1.39 -4.75 -6.52
C LEU A 91 -2.60 -4.09 -7.18
N LEU A 92 -2.84 -2.83 -6.86
CA LEU A 92 -3.97 -2.06 -7.39
C LEU A 92 -3.50 -0.85 -8.19
N SER A 93 -4.22 -0.56 -9.26
CA SER A 93 -3.91 0.53 -10.18
C SER A 93 -4.81 1.72 -9.91
N ASP A 94 -4.22 2.84 -9.49
CA ASP A 94 -4.90 4.12 -9.25
C ASP A 94 -4.40 5.14 -10.27
N GLU A 95 -4.64 4.87 -11.57
CA GLU A 95 -4.07 5.64 -12.68
C GLU A 95 -4.34 7.14 -12.59
N ASP A 96 -5.53 7.53 -12.14
CA ASP A 96 -5.94 8.93 -12.02
C ASP A 96 -5.66 9.53 -10.64
N HIS A 97 -4.92 8.83 -9.78
CA HIS A 97 -4.51 9.18 -8.41
C HIS A 97 -5.66 9.64 -7.48
N GLN A 98 -6.90 9.30 -7.79
CA GLN A 98 -8.05 9.68 -6.95
C GLN A 98 -7.99 9.07 -5.55
N VAL A 99 -7.66 7.78 -5.47
CA VAL A 99 -7.54 7.10 -4.18
C VAL A 99 -6.34 7.62 -3.39
N CYS A 100 -5.22 7.88 -4.08
CA CYS A 100 -4.06 8.51 -3.47
C CYS A 100 -4.43 9.85 -2.85
N GLU A 101 -5.25 10.65 -3.52
CA GLU A 101 -5.72 11.93 -3.00
C GLU A 101 -6.67 11.75 -1.82
N GLN A 102 -7.56 10.77 -1.87
CA GLN A 102 -8.49 10.48 -0.77
C GLN A 102 -7.77 10.06 0.52
N PHE A 103 -6.66 9.32 0.40
CA PHE A 103 -5.83 8.95 1.55
C PHE A 103 -4.87 10.06 1.96
N GLY A 104 -4.76 11.12 1.16
CA GLY A 104 -3.90 12.26 1.46
C GLY A 104 -2.41 11.98 1.24
N VAL A 105 -2.06 11.06 0.35
CA VAL A 105 -0.66 10.69 0.06
C VAL A 105 -0.14 11.26 -1.26
N TRP A 106 -1.00 11.96 -2.00
CA TRP A 106 -0.63 12.62 -3.25
C TRP A 106 -0.24 14.06 -2.97
N GLY A 107 0.97 14.43 -3.29
CA GLY A 107 1.42 15.78 -3.02
C GLY A 107 2.75 16.11 -3.69
N GLU A 108 3.21 17.34 -3.47
CA GLU A 108 4.42 17.84 -4.07
C GLU A 108 5.65 17.08 -3.60
N LYS A 109 6.50 16.71 -4.54
CA LYS A 109 7.81 16.09 -4.33
C LYS A 109 8.86 16.89 -5.06
N SER A 110 10.09 16.85 -4.57
CA SER A 110 11.24 17.51 -5.22
C SER A 110 12.31 16.49 -5.53
N PHE A 111 12.89 16.60 -6.74
CA PHE A 111 14.00 15.76 -7.15
C PHE A 111 14.91 16.57 -8.10
N MET A 112 16.17 16.69 -7.75
CA MET A 112 17.19 17.42 -8.56
C MET A 112 16.75 18.84 -8.95
N GLY A 113 16.18 19.58 -8.01
CA GLY A 113 15.75 20.97 -8.22
C GLY A 113 14.41 21.13 -8.96
N LYS A 114 13.75 20.02 -9.34
CA LYS A 114 12.44 20.05 -9.97
C LYS A 114 11.37 19.61 -8.98
N THR A 115 10.20 20.23 -9.07
CA THR A 115 9.03 19.83 -8.28
C THR A 115 7.99 19.15 -9.17
N TYR A 116 7.29 18.16 -8.63
CA TYR A 116 6.22 17.44 -9.31
C TYR A 116 5.30 16.84 -8.26
N ASP A 117 4.08 16.50 -8.65
CA ASP A 117 3.15 15.80 -7.76
C ASP A 117 3.34 14.30 -7.89
N GLY A 118 3.30 13.62 -6.78
CA GLY A 118 3.46 12.16 -6.76
C GLY A 118 3.05 11.56 -5.43
N ILE A 119 3.19 10.23 -5.34
CA ILE A 119 2.85 9.46 -4.17
C ILE A 119 3.96 9.55 -3.12
N HIS A 120 3.58 9.88 -1.90
CA HIS A 120 4.46 9.76 -0.73
C HIS A 120 4.28 8.36 -0.12
N ARG A 121 5.38 7.73 0.30
CA ARG A 121 5.36 6.37 0.86
C ARG A 121 4.74 6.37 2.24
N ILE A 122 3.46 6.08 2.30
CA ILE A 122 2.72 5.97 3.55
C ILE A 122 1.88 4.71 3.47
N SER A 123 1.82 3.96 4.56
CA SER A 123 1.01 2.76 4.66
C SER A 123 -0.03 2.93 5.75
N PHE A 124 -1.19 2.34 5.53
CA PHE A 124 -2.33 2.42 6.43
C PHE A 124 -2.76 1.01 6.81
N LEU A 125 -2.83 0.73 8.10
CA LEU A 125 -3.44 -0.50 8.59
C LEU A 125 -4.91 -0.20 8.86
N ILE A 126 -5.79 -0.89 8.14
CA ILE A 126 -7.24 -0.71 8.24
C ILE A 126 -7.80 -1.89 9.03
N ASP A 127 -8.62 -1.61 10.05
CA ASP A 127 -9.19 -2.64 10.91
C ASP A 127 -10.41 -3.32 10.27
N ALA A 128 -10.96 -4.29 10.98
CA ALA A 128 -12.10 -5.08 10.50
C ALA A 128 -13.36 -4.23 10.23
N ASP A 129 -13.46 -3.08 10.86
CA ASP A 129 -14.62 -2.16 10.71
C ASP A 129 -14.41 -1.09 9.64
N GLY A 130 -13.25 -1.08 8.97
CA GLY A 130 -12.95 -0.10 7.93
C GLY A 130 -12.37 1.21 8.43
N LYS A 131 -11.92 1.26 9.67
CA LYS A 131 -11.25 2.43 10.23
C LYS A 131 -9.73 2.25 10.18
N ILE A 132 -9.01 3.35 10.02
CA ILE A 132 -7.56 3.34 10.06
C ILE A 132 -7.12 3.09 11.51
N GLU A 133 -6.45 1.97 11.72
CA GLU A 133 -5.94 1.56 13.01
C GLU A 133 -4.58 2.19 13.30
N HIS A 134 -3.72 2.27 12.30
CA HIS A 134 -2.39 2.86 12.42
C HIS A 134 -1.88 3.36 11.07
N VAL A 135 -1.01 4.36 11.11
CA VAL A 135 -0.35 4.93 9.92
C VAL A 135 1.15 4.73 10.05
N PHE A 136 1.78 4.15 9.03
CA PHE A 136 3.22 3.95 8.95
C PHE A 136 3.79 4.96 7.97
N ASP A 137 4.49 5.96 8.44
CA ASP A 137 5.10 7.02 7.63
C ASP A 137 6.59 7.23 7.91
N ASP A 138 7.16 6.48 8.85
CA ASP A 138 8.57 6.56 9.23
C ASP A 138 9.21 5.18 9.09
N PHE A 139 9.73 4.90 7.89
CA PHE A 139 10.41 3.64 7.59
C PHE A 139 11.28 3.82 6.35
N LYS A 140 12.18 2.86 6.14
CA LYS A 140 12.94 2.72 4.90
C LYS A 140 12.32 1.62 4.06
N THR A 141 12.51 1.65 2.74
CA THR A 141 12.02 0.57 1.88
C THR A 141 12.56 -0.80 2.28
N SER A 142 13.78 -0.82 2.86
CA SER A 142 14.44 -2.07 3.31
C SER A 142 13.91 -2.60 4.63
N ASN A 143 13.19 -1.81 5.43
CA ASN A 143 12.68 -2.25 6.73
C ASN A 143 11.18 -2.08 6.92
N HIS A 144 10.45 -1.67 5.89
CA HIS A 144 9.00 -1.44 5.97
C HIS A 144 8.27 -2.65 6.56
N HIS A 145 8.54 -3.86 6.06
CA HIS A 145 7.93 -5.09 6.56
C HIS A 145 8.24 -5.34 8.04
N ASP A 146 9.45 -5.02 8.49
CA ASP A 146 9.83 -5.17 9.91
C ASP A 146 9.10 -4.18 10.80
N VAL A 147 8.94 -2.94 10.36
CA VAL A 147 8.21 -1.90 11.09
C VAL A 147 6.75 -2.33 11.28
N VAL A 148 6.12 -2.83 10.21
CA VAL A 148 4.74 -3.32 10.25
C VAL A 148 4.60 -4.52 11.19
N LEU A 149 5.47 -5.51 11.06
CA LEU A 149 5.42 -6.72 11.88
C LEU A 149 5.67 -6.42 13.37
N SER A 150 6.61 -5.52 13.68
CA SER A 150 6.87 -5.09 15.04
C SER A 150 5.64 -4.45 15.68
N TRP A 151 4.98 -3.58 14.95
CA TRP A 151 3.76 -2.94 15.43
C TRP A 151 2.66 -3.97 15.69
N LEU A 152 2.48 -4.91 14.76
CA LEU A 152 1.46 -5.97 14.90
C LEU A 152 1.71 -6.86 16.13
N LYS A 153 2.96 -7.16 16.46
CA LYS A 153 3.31 -7.94 17.64
C LYS A 153 2.93 -7.21 18.92
N GLU A 154 3.14 -5.89 18.97
CA GLU A 154 2.83 -5.06 20.12
C GLU A 154 1.33 -4.82 20.29
N HIS A 155 0.55 -4.99 19.23
CA HIS A 155 -0.89 -4.70 19.20
C HIS A 155 -1.73 -5.92 18.78
N ALA A 156 -1.22 -7.10 19.08
CA ALA A 156 -1.93 -8.35 18.77
C ALA A 156 -3.19 -8.53 19.59
#